data_0d31214ecd5b900eb0de5bc614eb1878
#
_entry.id   0d31214ecd5b900eb0de5bc614eb1878
#
_cell.length_a   1.000
_cell.length_b   1.000
_cell.length_c   1.000
_cell.angle_alpha   90.00
_cell.angle_beta   90.00
_cell.angle_gamma   90.00
#
_symmetry.space_group_name_H-M   'P 1'
#
loop_
_entity.id
_entity.type
_entity.pdbx_description
1 polymer ?
#
loop_
_entity_poly.entity_id
_entity_poly.type
_entity_poly.pdbx_seq_one_letter_code
_entity_poly.pdbx_strand_id
1 'polypeptide(L)'
;MTCPRCHEAEVPGDRCPRCGVVVATYLTALEKMRRTPAPRSSAATAPLAPVAASGGVYALAFHGRAGALFGIQIVNMLWALLTLGGYYFWGKARVRRYVFGQAALEGDRFAYHGTGGELARGFAKAMAFFILPVIALNLLPRLLGAGALLERSAHLLGYVIVSVLMPIATVGAHRYRLSRTSWRGIRFSFRGRTWDFVRLFVVGSILTTLSLGLYYPVFDTRRRAFMVAHAHFGNRPFGFDGDGRQLMLPFVVAILLTVPTLGLCWFWYVAQKRRYFWEHTTFDRARFRSIVTGRLLLNLMGGNALLLLVTLGLGWPWALVRNVRFACDTVQLAGALDLTGVVQAPESETATGDALSTFLGMDVGIA
;
A
#
# COMPACT_ATOMS: atom_id res chain seq x y z
N MET A 1 -46.98 10.03 -32.23
CA MET A 1 -46.28 9.28 -31.16
C MET A 1 -45.28 10.23 -30.51
N THR A 2 -45.17 10.25 -29.17
CA THR A 2 -44.17 11.03 -28.48
C THR A 2 -42.79 10.37 -28.61
N CYS A 3 -41.74 11.14 -28.89
CA CYS A 3 -40.39 10.62 -29.01
C CYS A 3 -39.87 10.17 -27.65
N PRO A 4 -39.42 8.91 -27.47
CA PRO A 4 -38.97 8.39 -26.18
C PRO A 4 -37.61 8.96 -25.73
N ARG A 5 -36.91 9.72 -26.58
CA ARG A 5 -35.59 10.29 -26.26
C ARG A 5 -35.66 11.80 -25.88
N CYS A 6 -36.45 12.59 -26.60
CA CYS A 6 -36.48 14.06 -26.40
C CYS A 6 -37.87 14.56 -26.02
N HIS A 7 -38.87 13.67 -25.84
CA HIS A 7 -40.23 13.98 -25.43
C HIS A 7 -40.99 14.91 -26.37
N GLU A 8 -40.60 15.02 -27.65
CA GLU A 8 -41.32 15.80 -28.68
C GLU A 8 -42.71 15.18 -28.89
N ALA A 9 -43.72 16.01 -28.86
CA ALA A 9 -45.14 15.59 -28.74
C ALA A 9 -45.77 15.03 -30.02
N GLU A 10 -45.24 15.29 -31.22
CA GLU A 10 -45.77 14.71 -32.47
C GLU A 10 -44.62 14.34 -33.42
N VAL A 11 -44.34 13.06 -33.53
CA VAL A 11 -43.43 12.54 -34.54
C VAL A 11 -44.23 12.00 -35.72
N PRO A 12 -44.27 12.71 -36.87
CA PRO A 12 -45.07 12.38 -38.03
C PRO A 12 -44.50 11.22 -38.89
N GLY A 13 -43.53 10.46 -38.44
CA GLY A 13 -42.91 9.35 -39.15
C GLY A 13 -42.00 8.52 -38.28
N ASP A 14 -41.22 7.59 -38.89
CA ASP A 14 -40.32 6.69 -38.17
C ASP A 14 -39.10 7.39 -37.53
N ARG A 15 -38.79 8.63 -37.94
CA ARG A 15 -37.66 9.43 -37.40
C ARG A 15 -38.18 10.68 -36.70
N CYS A 16 -37.66 10.94 -35.51
CA CYS A 16 -37.92 12.17 -34.81
C CYS A 16 -37.21 13.35 -35.48
N PRO A 17 -37.92 14.44 -35.88
CA PRO A 17 -37.33 15.59 -36.57
C PRO A 17 -36.36 16.36 -35.69
N ARG A 18 -36.51 16.29 -34.37
CA ARG A 18 -35.69 17.05 -33.41
C ARG A 18 -34.35 16.34 -33.02
N CYS A 19 -34.39 15.02 -32.84
CA CYS A 19 -33.20 14.28 -32.38
C CYS A 19 -32.70 13.21 -33.37
N GLY A 20 -33.33 13.04 -34.53
CA GLY A 20 -32.93 12.13 -35.60
C GLY A 20 -33.04 10.63 -35.29
N VAL A 21 -33.58 10.25 -34.14
CA VAL A 21 -33.71 8.86 -33.70
C VAL A 21 -34.84 8.17 -34.43
N VAL A 22 -34.61 6.95 -34.96
CA VAL A 22 -35.64 6.04 -35.45
C VAL A 22 -36.32 5.41 -34.25
N VAL A 23 -37.61 5.81 -34.04
CA VAL A 23 -38.37 5.49 -32.82
C VAL A 23 -38.51 3.99 -32.60
N ALA A 24 -38.79 3.24 -33.67
CA ALA A 24 -38.91 1.78 -33.61
C ALA A 24 -37.63 1.07 -33.18
N THR A 25 -36.48 1.48 -33.75
CA THR A 25 -35.19 0.89 -33.41
C THR A 25 -34.76 1.26 -31.97
N TYR A 26 -35.10 2.47 -31.52
CA TYR A 26 -34.84 2.89 -30.16
C TYR A 26 -35.64 2.14 -29.12
N LEU A 27 -36.95 1.89 -29.40
CA LEU A 27 -37.82 1.12 -28.52
C LEU A 27 -37.37 -0.35 -28.44
N THR A 28 -37.00 -0.98 -29.57
CA THR A 28 -36.44 -2.34 -29.57
C THR A 28 -35.10 -2.44 -28.83
N ALA A 29 -34.27 -1.43 -28.93
CA ALA A 29 -33.03 -1.37 -28.15
C ALA A 29 -33.29 -1.21 -26.65
N LEU A 30 -34.23 -0.39 -26.25
CA LEU A 30 -34.69 -0.24 -24.85
C LEU A 30 -35.30 -1.57 -24.32
N GLU A 31 -36.07 -2.26 -25.12
CA GLU A 31 -36.67 -3.53 -24.74
C GLU A 31 -35.62 -4.64 -24.63
N LYS A 32 -34.61 -4.63 -25.50
CA LYS A 32 -33.44 -5.51 -25.42
C LYS A 32 -32.60 -5.21 -24.18
N MET A 33 -32.38 -3.94 -23.82
CA MET A 33 -31.71 -3.55 -22.57
C MET A 33 -32.51 -3.94 -21.33
N ARG A 34 -33.85 -3.92 -21.41
CA ARG A 34 -34.72 -4.32 -20.31
C ARG A 34 -34.78 -5.84 -20.13
N ARG A 35 -34.65 -6.60 -21.23
CA ARG A 35 -34.59 -8.08 -21.20
C ARG A 35 -33.20 -8.64 -20.94
N THR A 36 -32.12 -7.89 -21.26
CA THR A 36 -30.79 -8.26 -20.84
C THR A 36 -30.69 -7.89 -19.35
N PRO A 37 -30.57 -8.85 -18.42
CA PRO A 37 -30.28 -8.49 -17.04
C PRO A 37 -29.02 -7.65 -17.10
N ALA A 38 -29.08 -6.44 -16.56
CA ALA A 38 -27.91 -5.57 -16.40
C ALA A 38 -26.77 -6.45 -15.89
N PRO A 39 -25.55 -6.35 -16.45
CA PRO A 39 -24.42 -7.01 -15.84
C PRO A 39 -24.51 -6.59 -14.37
N ARG A 40 -24.81 -7.54 -13.51
CA ARG A 40 -24.90 -7.29 -12.08
C ARG A 40 -23.59 -6.62 -11.73
N SER A 41 -23.64 -5.30 -11.63
CA SER A 41 -22.67 -4.55 -10.86
C SER A 41 -22.74 -5.22 -9.49
N SER A 42 -21.84 -6.14 -9.24
CA SER A 42 -21.66 -6.83 -7.97
C SER A 42 -21.14 -5.89 -6.89
N ALA A 43 -21.59 -4.66 -6.93
CA ALA A 43 -21.35 -3.61 -5.95
C ALA A 43 -22.66 -3.17 -5.25
N ALA A 44 -23.74 -3.94 -5.37
CA ALA A 44 -24.79 -3.89 -4.37
C ALA A 44 -24.29 -4.71 -3.19
N THR A 45 -23.90 -4.02 -2.12
CA THR A 45 -23.56 -4.51 -0.81
C THR A 45 -24.57 -5.58 -0.37
N ALA A 46 -24.33 -6.84 -0.73
CA ALA A 46 -24.99 -7.93 -0.05
C ALA A 46 -24.61 -7.77 1.43
N PRO A 47 -25.56 -7.86 2.39
CA PRO A 47 -25.22 -7.89 3.79
C PRO A 47 -24.15 -8.97 3.96
N LEU A 48 -23.00 -8.61 4.54
CA LEU A 48 -21.95 -9.57 4.86
C LEU A 48 -22.61 -10.71 5.64
N ALA A 49 -22.53 -11.93 5.14
CA ALA A 49 -23.04 -13.08 5.84
C ALA A 49 -22.43 -13.07 7.25
N PRO A 50 -23.20 -13.28 8.33
CA PRO A 50 -22.69 -13.24 9.68
C PRO A 50 -21.61 -14.32 9.80
N VAL A 51 -20.35 -13.87 9.94
CA VAL A 51 -19.26 -14.77 10.35
C VAL A 51 -19.59 -15.13 11.80
N ALA A 52 -19.69 -16.43 12.06
CA ALA A 52 -20.10 -16.95 13.36
C ALA A 52 -19.30 -16.28 14.48
N ALA A 53 -19.97 -15.76 15.48
CA ALA A 53 -19.41 -15.08 16.67
C ALA A 53 -18.66 -16.02 17.62
N SER A 54 -18.26 -17.21 17.17
CA SER A 54 -17.38 -18.12 17.87
C SER A 54 -15.94 -17.62 17.70
N GLY A 55 -15.19 -17.45 18.78
CA GLY A 55 -13.81 -16.96 18.81
C GLY A 55 -12.87 -17.82 17.96
N GLY A 56 -12.95 -17.67 16.63
CA GLY A 56 -12.19 -18.40 15.63
C GLY A 56 -10.78 -17.85 15.45
N VAL A 57 -9.89 -18.68 14.91
CA VAL A 57 -8.60 -18.23 14.40
C VAL A 57 -8.72 -18.15 12.88
N TYR A 58 -8.56 -16.95 12.34
CA TYR A 58 -8.65 -16.67 10.92
C TYR A 58 -7.24 -16.55 10.35
N ALA A 59 -6.89 -17.46 9.45
CA ALA A 59 -5.59 -17.45 8.78
C ALA A 59 -5.68 -16.76 7.42
N LEU A 60 -4.68 -15.96 7.10
CA LEU A 60 -4.45 -15.46 5.76
C LEU A 60 -3.91 -16.61 4.88
N ALA A 61 -4.41 -16.75 3.66
CA ALA A 61 -3.91 -17.70 2.69
C ALA A 61 -3.35 -17.00 1.47
N PHE A 62 -2.28 -17.54 0.88
CA PHE A 62 -1.71 -16.99 -0.36
C PHE A 62 -1.61 -18.09 -1.44
N HIS A 63 -2.33 -17.87 -2.54
CA HIS A 63 -2.43 -18.83 -3.64
C HIS A 63 -1.53 -18.47 -4.85
N GLY A 64 -0.68 -17.44 -4.71
CA GLY A 64 0.18 -16.98 -5.80
C GLY A 64 1.27 -17.97 -6.18
N ARG A 65 1.51 -18.07 -7.50
CA ARG A 65 2.56 -18.92 -8.09
C ARG A 65 3.68 -18.04 -8.64
N ALA A 66 4.93 -18.40 -8.32
CA ALA A 66 6.10 -17.65 -8.76
C ALA A 66 6.25 -17.63 -10.28
N GLY A 67 5.97 -18.76 -10.98
CA GLY A 67 6.03 -18.82 -12.43
C GLY A 67 5.05 -17.86 -13.13
N ALA A 68 3.81 -17.72 -12.61
CA ALA A 68 2.85 -16.75 -13.15
C ALA A 68 3.35 -15.31 -12.95
N LEU A 69 3.93 -15.01 -11.79
CA LEU A 69 4.51 -13.70 -11.52
C LEU A 69 5.75 -13.43 -12.38
N PHE A 70 6.57 -14.45 -12.63
CA PHE A 70 7.72 -14.36 -13.54
C PHE A 70 7.30 -14.00 -14.96
N GLY A 71 6.26 -14.64 -15.49
CA GLY A 71 5.71 -14.27 -16.79
C GLY A 71 5.24 -12.80 -16.85
N ILE A 72 4.54 -12.33 -15.80
CA ILE A 72 4.17 -10.92 -15.69
C ILE A 72 5.42 -10.01 -15.66
N GLN A 73 6.46 -10.42 -14.95
CA GLN A 73 7.69 -9.64 -14.80
C GLN A 73 8.49 -9.56 -16.11
N ILE A 74 8.61 -10.65 -16.86
CA ILE A 74 9.27 -10.65 -18.18
C ILE A 74 8.57 -9.66 -19.11
N VAL A 75 7.24 -9.74 -19.23
CA VAL A 75 6.47 -8.81 -20.07
C VAL A 75 6.66 -7.37 -19.60
N ASN A 76 6.64 -7.12 -18.29
CA ASN A 76 6.87 -5.78 -17.75
C ASN A 76 8.28 -5.27 -18.05
N MET A 77 9.29 -6.14 -17.98
CA MET A 77 10.69 -5.79 -18.28
C MET A 77 10.88 -5.43 -19.75
N LEU A 78 10.30 -6.21 -20.66
CA LEU A 78 10.33 -5.92 -22.09
C LEU A 78 9.69 -4.56 -22.41
N TRP A 79 8.49 -4.31 -21.88
CA TRP A 79 7.83 -3.03 -22.06
C TRP A 79 8.58 -1.87 -21.38
N ALA A 80 9.17 -2.09 -20.21
CA ALA A 80 9.99 -1.09 -19.57
C ALA A 80 11.23 -0.73 -20.40
N LEU A 81 11.88 -1.72 -21.01
CA LEU A 81 13.02 -1.50 -21.90
C LEU A 81 12.61 -0.71 -23.14
N LEU A 82 11.51 -1.11 -23.81
CA LEU A 82 11.00 -0.43 -25.00
C LEU A 82 10.56 1.02 -24.74
N THR A 83 10.07 1.31 -23.54
CA THR A 83 9.60 2.65 -23.15
C THR A 83 10.61 3.44 -22.34
N LEU A 84 11.90 3.02 -22.31
CA LEU A 84 12.97 3.62 -21.50
C LEU A 84 12.56 3.82 -20.03
N GLY A 85 11.88 2.81 -19.45
CA GLY A 85 11.41 2.84 -18.06
C GLY A 85 10.00 3.42 -17.87
N GLY A 86 9.40 4.06 -18.86
CA GLY A 86 8.05 4.66 -18.73
C GLY A 86 6.99 3.66 -18.29
N TYR A 87 7.05 2.42 -18.74
CA TYR A 87 6.11 1.35 -18.39
C TYR A 87 6.21 0.85 -16.95
N TYR A 88 7.21 1.25 -16.17
CA TYR A 88 7.45 0.80 -14.79
C TYR A 88 6.19 0.90 -13.91
N PHE A 89 5.43 1.99 -13.99
CA PHE A 89 4.24 2.23 -13.18
C PHE A 89 3.09 1.25 -13.49
N TRP A 90 2.91 0.91 -14.77
CA TRP A 90 1.91 -0.09 -15.19
C TRP A 90 2.33 -1.49 -14.77
N GLY A 91 3.61 -1.81 -14.91
CA GLY A 91 4.19 -3.05 -14.40
C GLY A 91 3.97 -3.21 -12.90
N LYS A 92 4.26 -2.17 -12.12
CA LYS A 92 4.06 -2.17 -10.67
C LYS A 92 2.59 -2.36 -10.27
N ALA A 93 1.66 -1.68 -10.93
CA ALA A 93 0.23 -1.85 -10.70
C ALA A 93 -0.25 -3.27 -11.04
N ARG A 94 0.27 -3.89 -12.12
CA ARG A 94 -0.03 -5.26 -12.53
C ARG A 94 0.46 -6.29 -11.51
N VAL A 95 1.69 -6.14 -11.02
CA VAL A 95 2.24 -7.00 -9.96
C VAL A 95 1.41 -6.90 -8.68
N ARG A 96 1.08 -5.68 -8.22
CA ARG A 96 0.24 -5.47 -7.04
C ARG A 96 -1.14 -6.13 -7.20
N ARG A 97 -1.78 -5.94 -8.36
CA ARG A 97 -3.08 -6.56 -8.64
C ARG A 97 -3.01 -8.08 -8.57
N TYR A 98 -1.95 -8.67 -9.12
CA TYR A 98 -1.73 -10.12 -9.01
C TYR A 98 -1.56 -10.54 -7.56
N VAL A 99 -0.67 -9.91 -6.81
CA VAL A 99 -0.35 -10.30 -5.43
C VAL A 99 -1.57 -10.20 -4.52
N PHE A 100 -2.28 -9.06 -4.53
CA PHE A 100 -3.49 -8.88 -3.72
C PHE A 100 -4.61 -9.84 -4.12
N GLY A 101 -4.79 -10.07 -5.44
CA GLY A 101 -5.80 -11.02 -5.94
C GLY A 101 -5.49 -12.49 -5.62
N GLN A 102 -4.28 -12.81 -5.15
CA GLN A 102 -3.92 -14.15 -4.68
C GLN A 102 -3.88 -14.28 -3.16
N ALA A 103 -3.96 -13.18 -2.43
CA ALA A 103 -4.13 -13.19 -0.97
C ALA A 103 -5.62 -13.33 -0.62
N ALA A 104 -5.92 -14.18 0.33
CA ALA A 104 -7.30 -14.43 0.78
C ALA A 104 -7.37 -14.47 2.31
N LEU A 105 -8.48 -14.01 2.86
CA LEU A 105 -8.87 -14.18 4.25
C LEU A 105 -10.24 -14.86 4.26
N GLU A 106 -10.39 -15.97 4.96
CA GLU A 106 -11.61 -16.77 4.97
C GLU A 106 -12.13 -17.19 3.58
N GLY A 107 -11.24 -17.49 2.66
CA GLY A 107 -11.60 -17.85 1.28
C GLY A 107 -11.88 -16.66 0.36
N ASP A 108 -12.17 -15.48 0.89
CA ASP A 108 -12.41 -14.28 0.10
C ASP A 108 -11.12 -13.56 -0.23
N ARG A 109 -10.92 -13.28 -1.51
CA ARG A 109 -9.71 -12.64 -2.02
C ARG A 109 -9.74 -11.13 -1.86
N PHE A 110 -8.56 -10.56 -1.63
CA PHE A 110 -8.38 -9.12 -1.72
C PHE A 110 -8.36 -8.67 -3.19
N ALA A 111 -8.77 -7.42 -3.43
CA ALA A 111 -8.68 -6.81 -4.75
C ALA A 111 -7.90 -5.49 -4.67
N TYR A 112 -7.08 -5.22 -5.69
CA TYR A 112 -6.33 -3.97 -5.83
C TYR A 112 -6.81 -3.22 -7.08
N HIS A 113 -7.28 -1.99 -6.89
CA HIS A 113 -7.92 -1.17 -7.91
C HIS A 113 -7.02 -0.07 -8.49
N GLY A 114 -5.79 0.08 -7.98
CA GLY A 114 -4.85 1.09 -8.47
C GLY A 114 -4.42 0.87 -9.91
N THR A 115 -4.24 1.96 -10.65
CA THR A 115 -3.83 1.96 -12.04
C THR A 115 -2.41 2.50 -12.23
N GLY A 116 -1.72 2.02 -13.29
CA GLY A 116 -0.38 2.52 -13.65
C GLY A 116 -0.39 4.01 -14.01
N GLY A 117 -1.46 4.48 -14.67
CA GLY A 117 -1.61 5.89 -15.02
C GLY A 117 -1.77 6.81 -13.81
N GLU A 118 -2.45 6.37 -12.73
CA GLU A 118 -2.49 7.12 -11.46
C GLU A 118 -1.10 7.24 -10.85
N LEU A 119 -0.34 6.13 -10.79
CA LEU A 119 1.02 6.11 -10.27
C LEU A 119 1.96 7.00 -11.11
N ALA A 120 1.89 6.93 -12.44
CA ALA A 120 2.71 7.75 -13.31
C ALA A 120 2.42 9.25 -13.14
N ARG A 121 1.14 9.64 -13.09
CA ARG A 121 0.74 11.04 -12.84
C ARG A 121 1.18 11.52 -11.45
N GLY A 122 1.02 10.65 -10.44
CA GLY A 122 1.50 10.94 -9.09
C GLY A 122 3.01 11.15 -9.04
N PHE A 123 3.78 10.30 -9.71
CA PHE A 123 5.23 10.43 -9.84
C PHE A 123 5.64 11.72 -10.58
N ALA A 124 5.01 12.04 -11.70
CA ALA A 124 5.29 13.26 -12.45
C ALA A 124 5.08 14.51 -11.59
N LYS A 125 3.98 14.56 -10.80
CA LYS A 125 3.74 15.64 -9.84
C LYS A 125 4.81 15.67 -8.74
N ALA A 126 5.16 14.53 -8.17
CA ALA A 126 6.20 14.44 -7.15
C ALA A 126 7.57 14.88 -7.70
N MET A 127 7.91 14.47 -8.92
CA MET A 127 9.12 14.89 -9.60
C MET A 127 9.16 16.42 -9.78
N ALA A 128 8.11 16.99 -10.38
CA ALA A 128 8.07 18.42 -10.71
C ALA A 128 8.06 19.32 -9.45
N PHE A 129 7.28 18.98 -8.43
CA PHE A 129 7.07 19.87 -7.28
C PHE A 129 7.98 19.62 -6.10
N PHE A 130 8.61 18.44 -6.00
CA PHE A 130 9.42 18.09 -4.84
C PHE A 130 10.85 17.72 -5.21
N ILE A 131 11.05 16.84 -6.18
CA ILE A 131 12.36 16.26 -6.47
C ILE A 131 13.24 17.23 -7.25
N LEU A 132 12.74 17.77 -8.36
CA LEU A 132 13.49 18.72 -9.19
C LEU A 132 13.91 19.99 -8.43
N PRO A 133 13.02 20.65 -7.62
CA PRO A 133 13.44 21.79 -6.80
C PRO A 133 14.53 21.46 -5.79
N VAL A 134 14.48 20.29 -5.15
CA VAL A 134 15.53 19.85 -4.20
C VAL A 134 16.85 19.57 -4.92
N ILE A 135 16.79 18.93 -6.10
CA ILE A 135 17.99 18.70 -6.93
C ILE A 135 18.58 20.06 -7.37
N ALA A 136 17.75 20.96 -7.88
CA ALA A 136 18.19 22.28 -8.32
C ALA A 136 18.81 23.09 -7.17
N LEU A 137 18.20 23.08 -5.98
CA LEU A 137 18.74 23.73 -4.79
C LEU A 137 20.14 23.25 -4.43
N ASN A 138 20.43 21.96 -4.60
CA ASN A 138 21.71 21.38 -4.25
C ASN A 138 22.76 21.46 -5.37
N LEU A 139 22.33 21.44 -6.62
CA LEU A 139 23.24 21.40 -7.78
C LEU A 139 23.59 22.80 -8.30
N LEU A 140 22.62 23.73 -8.32
CA LEU A 140 22.77 25.05 -8.92
C LEU A 140 23.91 25.88 -8.27
N PRO A 141 24.06 25.94 -6.93
CA PRO A 141 25.17 26.67 -6.30
C PRO A 141 26.55 26.16 -6.75
N ARG A 142 26.71 24.86 -6.93
CA ARG A 142 27.94 24.23 -7.41
C ARG A 142 28.24 24.62 -8.87
N LEU A 143 27.22 24.53 -9.74
CA LEU A 143 27.39 24.87 -11.16
C LEU A 143 27.69 26.35 -11.39
N LEU A 144 27.18 27.23 -10.51
CA LEU A 144 27.44 28.68 -10.56
C LEU A 144 28.75 29.11 -9.86
N GLY A 145 29.53 28.16 -9.33
CA GLY A 145 30.76 28.45 -8.61
C GLY A 145 30.51 29.23 -7.32
N ALA A 146 29.39 29.01 -6.66
CA ALA A 146 29.05 29.69 -5.41
C ALA A 146 30.05 29.33 -4.31
N GLY A 147 30.32 30.27 -3.42
CA GLY A 147 31.23 30.03 -2.30
C GLY A 147 30.71 28.93 -1.36
N ALA A 148 31.66 28.27 -0.67
CA ALA A 148 31.41 27.09 0.18
C ALA A 148 30.33 27.30 1.25
N LEU A 149 30.10 28.52 1.71
CA LEU A 149 29.03 28.84 2.66
C LEU A 149 27.63 28.66 2.03
N LEU A 150 27.46 29.16 0.80
CA LEU A 150 26.18 29.03 0.09
C LEU A 150 25.90 27.59 -0.29
N GLU A 151 26.89 26.81 -0.71
CA GLU A 151 26.75 25.39 -0.95
C GLU A 151 26.31 24.62 0.31
N ARG A 152 26.98 24.86 1.44
CA ARG A 152 26.63 24.22 2.72
C ARG A 152 25.22 24.57 3.19
N SER A 153 24.84 25.85 3.07
CA SER A 153 23.48 26.27 3.44
C SER A 153 22.41 25.66 2.54
N ALA A 154 22.66 25.53 1.24
CA ALA A 154 21.77 24.85 0.29
C ALA A 154 21.61 23.36 0.63
N HIS A 155 22.69 22.67 0.98
CA HIS A 155 22.62 21.28 1.43
C HIS A 155 21.82 21.13 2.73
N LEU A 156 22.08 21.98 3.73
CA LEU A 156 21.32 21.95 4.99
C LEU A 156 19.82 22.17 4.74
N LEU A 157 19.49 23.17 3.92
CA LEU A 157 18.10 23.42 3.54
C LEU A 157 17.50 22.22 2.79
N GLY A 158 18.25 21.60 1.89
CA GLY A 158 17.83 20.37 1.19
C GLY A 158 17.52 19.22 2.16
N TYR A 159 18.35 18.99 3.17
CA TYR A 159 18.09 17.99 4.22
C TYR A 159 16.83 18.30 5.01
N VAL A 160 16.61 19.56 5.39
CA VAL A 160 15.38 19.98 6.10
C VAL A 160 14.15 19.72 5.25
N ILE A 161 14.17 20.13 3.98
CA ILE A 161 13.07 19.91 3.04
C ILE A 161 12.77 18.40 2.90
N VAL A 162 13.79 17.57 2.65
CA VAL A 162 13.62 16.11 2.52
C VAL A 162 13.06 15.50 3.80
N SER A 163 13.52 15.95 4.98
CA SER A 163 13.03 15.46 6.28
C SER A 163 11.53 15.73 6.50
N VAL A 164 11.00 16.79 5.91
CA VAL A 164 9.55 17.09 5.93
C VAL A 164 8.80 16.37 4.81
N LEU A 165 9.38 16.27 3.62
CA LEU A 165 8.75 15.62 2.48
C LEU A 165 8.61 14.11 2.65
N MET A 166 9.58 13.45 3.29
CA MET A 166 9.59 12.01 3.52
C MET A 166 8.36 11.51 4.31
N PRO A 167 7.98 12.09 5.46
CA PRO A 167 6.76 11.69 6.15
C PRO A 167 5.48 12.03 5.37
N ILE A 168 5.44 13.14 4.62
CA ILE A 168 4.31 13.48 3.74
C ILE A 168 4.13 12.39 2.68
N ALA A 169 5.21 11.98 2.02
CA ALA A 169 5.20 10.90 1.04
C ALA A 169 4.75 9.58 1.65
N THR A 170 5.23 9.25 2.86
CA THR A 170 4.89 8.02 3.57
C THR A 170 3.38 7.95 3.86
N VAL A 171 2.79 9.02 4.39
CA VAL A 171 1.34 9.09 4.64
C VAL A 171 0.55 9.01 3.34
N GLY A 172 0.96 9.77 2.32
CA GLY A 172 0.32 9.76 1.01
C GLY A 172 0.33 8.39 0.34
N ALA A 173 1.47 7.69 0.40
CA ALA A 173 1.60 6.34 -0.13
C ALA A 173 0.73 5.32 0.64
N HIS A 174 0.70 5.42 1.97
CA HIS A 174 -0.11 4.53 2.79
C HIS A 174 -1.61 4.74 2.54
N ARG A 175 -2.04 6.00 2.48
CA ARG A 175 -3.40 6.41 2.14
C ARG A 175 -3.82 5.89 0.76
N TYR A 176 -3.00 6.12 -0.27
CA TYR A 176 -3.27 5.62 -1.62
C TYR A 176 -3.39 4.09 -1.66
N ARG A 177 -2.44 3.37 -1.04
CA ARG A 177 -2.46 1.89 -1.04
C ARG A 177 -3.71 1.33 -0.38
N LEU A 178 -4.11 1.85 0.77
CA LEU A 178 -5.32 1.42 1.48
C LEU A 178 -6.58 1.72 0.67
N SER A 179 -6.73 2.94 0.13
CA SER A 179 -7.92 3.32 -0.64
C SER A 179 -8.08 2.50 -1.94
N ARG A 180 -7.00 1.94 -2.47
CA ARG A 180 -7.02 1.08 -3.67
C ARG A 180 -7.11 -0.42 -3.35
N THR A 181 -7.12 -0.79 -2.09
CA THR A 181 -7.27 -2.18 -1.65
C THR A 181 -8.68 -2.39 -1.11
N SER A 182 -9.33 -3.48 -1.52
CA SER A 182 -10.64 -3.88 -1.00
C SER A 182 -10.66 -5.35 -0.62
N TRP A 183 -11.53 -5.69 0.32
CA TRP A 183 -11.86 -7.06 0.70
C TRP A 183 -13.39 -7.17 0.84
N ARG A 184 -13.99 -8.22 0.29
CA ARG A 184 -15.45 -8.39 0.23
C ARG A 184 -16.19 -7.17 -0.34
N GLY A 185 -15.58 -6.46 -1.31
CA GLY A 185 -16.17 -5.26 -1.90
C GLY A 185 -16.01 -3.97 -1.08
N ILE A 186 -15.60 -4.06 0.18
CA ILE A 186 -15.36 -2.89 1.06
C ILE A 186 -13.89 -2.47 0.94
N ARG A 187 -13.66 -1.18 0.74
CA ARG A 187 -12.31 -0.60 0.64
C ARG A 187 -11.76 -0.24 2.00
N PHE A 188 -10.45 -0.35 2.11
CA PHE A 188 -9.72 0.23 3.22
C PHE A 188 -9.58 1.74 3.01
N SER A 189 -9.41 2.50 4.11
CA SER A 189 -9.16 3.93 4.06
C SER A 189 -8.15 4.35 5.13
N PHE A 190 -7.53 5.53 4.95
CA PHE A 190 -6.62 6.10 5.92
C PHE A 190 -7.02 7.55 6.24
N ARG A 191 -7.35 7.82 7.50
CA ARG A 191 -7.91 9.10 7.96
C ARG A 191 -6.96 9.93 8.82
N GLY A 192 -5.68 9.56 8.89
CA GLY A 192 -4.67 10.30 9.65
C GLY A 192 -4.33 11.64 9.00
N ARG A 193 -4.21 12.70 9.81
CA ARG A 193 -3.74 14.01 9.33
C ARG A 193 -2.25 13.97 9.04
N THR A 194 -1.87 14.40 7.85
CA THR A 194 -0.46 14.37 7.41
C THR A 194 0.45 15.17 8.34
N TRP A 195 0.02 16.34 8.81
CA TRP A 195 0.83 17.20 9.68
C TRP A 195 1.09 16.63 11.08
N ASP A 196 0.15 15.86 11.63
CA ASP A 196 0.36 15.16 12.90
C ASP A 196 1.46 14.10 12.76
N PHE A 197 1.48 13.40 11.62
CA PHE A 197 2.56 12.45 11.31
C PHE A 197 3.89 13.15 11.04
N VAL A 198 3.90 14.28 10.32
CA VAL A 198 5.12 15.07 10.09
C VAL A 198 5.71 15.51 11.42
N ARG A 199 4.90 16.05 12.32
CA ARG A 199 5.34 16.46 13.67
C ARG A 199 5.93 15.28 14.45
N LEU A 200 5.20 14.15 14.47
CA LEU A 200 5.67 12.92 15.12
C LEU A 200 7.00 12.45 14.53
N PHE A 201 7.14 12.49 13.20
CA PHE A 201 8.34 12.04 12.49
C PHE A 201 9.54 12.94 12.77
N VAL A 202 9.37 14.26 12.66
CA VAL A 202 10.46 15.22 12.89
C VAL A 202 10.93 15.16 14.34
N VAL A 203 10.01 15.23 15.31
CA VAL A 203 10.37 15.14 16.73
C VAL A 203 11.02 13.79 17.05
N GLY A 204 10.45 12.70 16.55
CA GLY A 204 11.01 11.36 16.75
C GLY A 204 12.42 11.20 16.13
N SER A 205 12.65 11.78 14.95
CA SER A 205 13.95 11.76 14.30
C SER A 205 14.99 12.56 15.08
N ILE A 206 14.62 13.76 15.56
CA ILE A 206 15.51 14.59 16.40
C ILE A 206 15.88 13.84 17.69
N LEU A 207 14.90 13.29 18.40
CA LEU A 207 15.14 12.52 19.62
C LEU A 207 15.98 11.28 19.37
N THR A 208 15.78 10.60 18.24
CA THR A 208 16.59 9.44 17.85
C THR A 208 18.05 9.86 17.58
N THR A 209 18.27 10.97 16.89
CA THR A 209 19.62 11.50 16.64
C THR A 209 20.30 11.94 17.93
N LEU A 210 19.62 12.70 18.79
CA LEU A 210 20.15 13.15 20.07
C LEU A 210 20.49 12.01 21.04
N SER A 211 19.71 10.91 20.97
CA SER A 211 19.96 9.70 21.77
C SER A 211 20.92 8.71 21.13
N LEU A 212 21.66 9.10 20.07
CA LEU A 212 22.54 8.22 19.29
C LEU A 212 21.86 6.93 18.83
N GLY A 213 20.57 7.04 18.47
CA GLY A 213 19.77 5.92 17.98
C GLY A 213 19.00 5.15 19.06
N LEU A 214 19.26 5.34 20.34
CA LEU A 214 18.60 4.58 21.42
C LEU A 214 17.08 4.80 21.47
N TYR A 215 16.60 5.98 21.07
CA TYR A 215 15.17 6.28 21.02
C TYR A 215 14.42 5.59 19.86
N TYR A 216 15.13 4.97 18.91
CA TYR A 216 14.56 4.38 17.70
C TYR A 216 13.37 3.39 17.96
N PRO A 217 13.41 2.46 18.94
CA PRO A 217 12.30 1.54 19.18
C PRO A 217 10.99 2.26 19.58
N VAL A 218 11.11 3.32 20.39
CA VAL A 218 9.97 4.14 20.81
C VAL A 218 9.42 4.93 19.60
N PHE A 219 10.29 5.51 18.82
CA PHE A 219 9.92 6.24 17.60
C PHE A 219 9.21 5.34 16.59
N ASP A 220 9.77 4.17 16.31
CA ASP A 220 9.21 3.21 15.34
C ASP A 220 7.83 2.69 15.80
N THR A 221 7.68 2.43 17.11
CA THR A 221 6.39 2.02 17.69
C THR A 221 5.35 3.14 17.59
N ARG A 222 5.69 4.39 17.91
CA ARG A 222 4.78 5.54 17.75
C ARG A 222 4.37 5.75 16.30
N ARG A 223 5.30 5.58 15.37
CA ARG A 223 5.04 5.61 13.93
C ARG A 223 4.05 4.52 13.51
N ARG A 224 4.26 3.29 13.99
CA ARG A 224 3.35 2.15 13.75
C ARG A 224 1.98 2.41 14.36
N ALA A 225 1.91 2.88 15.60
CA ALA A 225 0.68 3.23 16.29
C ALA A 225 -0.14 4.24 15.48
N PHE A 226 0.50 5.32 15.00
CA PHE A 226 -0.18 6.31 14.16
C PHE A 226 -0.74 5.70 12.88
N MET A 227 0.05 4.89 12.17
CA MET A 227 -0.37 4.29 10.90
C MET A 227 -1.52 3.30 11.08
N VAL A 228 -1.51 2.50 12.15
CA VAL A 228 -2.55 1.50 12.42
C VAL A 228 -3.82 2.17 12.94
N ALA A 229 -3.72 3.07 13.92
CA ALA A 229 -4.89 3.71 14.55
C ALA A 229 -5.72 4.56 13.56
N HIS A 230 -5.10 5.05 12.49
CA HIS A 230 -5.82 5.81 11.46
C HIS A 230 -6.18 4.98 10.21
N ALA A 231 -5.81 3.69 10.17
CA ALA A 231 -6.28 2.78 9.14
C ALA A 231 -7.71 2.30 9.48
N HIS A 232 -8.58 2.22 8.48
CA HIS A 232 -9.96 1.79 8.62
C HIS A 232 -10.31 0.74 7.59
N PHE A 233 -11.17 -0.19 7.96
CA PHE A 233 -11.88 -1.07 7.05
C PHE A 233 -13.34 -0.65 7.01
N GLY A 234 -13.77 -0.03 5.90
CA GLY A 234 -15.04 0.66 5.85
C GLY A 234 -15.13 1.78 6.90
N ASN A 235 -16.06 1.67 7.81
CA ASN A 235 -16.28 2.61 8.92
C ASN A 235 -15.53 2.23 10.21
N ARG A 236 -14.93 1.04 10.34
CA ARG A 236 -14.28 0.57 11.57
C ARG A 236 -12.76 0.81 11.57
N PRO A 237 -12.18 1.41 12.61
CA PRO A 237 -10.74 1.62 12.74
C PRO A 237 -10.02 0.35 13.20
N PHE A 238 -8.73 0.26 12.87
CA PHE A 238 -7.80 -0.63 13.52
C PHE A 238 -7.28 0.01 14.82
N GLY A 239 -6.96 -0.80 15.82
CA GLY A 239 -6.37 -0.37 17.08
C GLY A 239 -4.92 -0.81 17.23
N PHE A 240 -4.15 -0.06 18.02
CA PHE A 240 -2.79 -0.43 18.41
C PHE A 240 -2.52 -0.01 19.86
N ASP A 241 -2.14 -0.95 20.72
CA ASP A 241 -1.92 -0.75 22.17
C ASP A 241 -0.46 -0.97 22.61
N GLY A 242 0.50 -1.04 21.66
CA GLY A 242 1.90 -1.30 21.97
C GLY A 242 2.66 -0.08 22.53
N ASP A 243 3.54 -0.32 23.53
CA ASP A 243 4.49 0.65 24.06
C ASP A 243 5.93 0.33 23.59
N GLY A 244 6.55 1.28 22.92
CA GLY A 244 7.92 1.12 22.38
C GLY A 244 9.02 0.93 23.43
N ARG A 245 8.74 1.25 24.72
CA ARG A 245 9.67 1.02 25.82
C ARG A 245 9.98 -0.46 26.00
N GLN A 246 9.01 -1.34 25.74
CA GLN A 246 9.19 -2.79 25.85
C GLN A 246 10.20 -3.34 24.81
N LEU A 247 10.39 -2.63 23.69
CA LEU A 247 11.37 -3.00 22.67
C LEU A 247 12.77 -2.40 22.90
N MET A 248 12.95 -1.53 23.90
CA MET A 248 14.25 -0.90 24.14
C MET A 248 15.30 -1.90 24.59
N LEU A 249 14.99 -2.74 25.59
CA LEU A 249 15.97 -3.72 26.08
C LEU A 249 16.39 -4.71 25.01
N PRO A 250 15.47 -5.37 24.24
CA PRO A 250 15.86 -6.19 23.10
C PRO A 250 16.70 -5.46 22.04
N PHE A 251 16.43 -4.18 21.82
CA PHE A 251 17.18 -3.36 20.88
C PHE A 251 18.61 -3.10 21.36
N VAL A 252 18.81 -2.70 22.61
CA VAL A 252 20.14 -2.49 23.20
C VAL A 252 20.94 -3.78 23.18
N VAL A 253 20.33 -4.91 23.54
CA VAL A 253 20.97 -6.23 23.45
C VAL A 253 21.39 -6.55 22.01
N ALA A 254 20.54 -6.24 21.03
CA ALA A 254 20.89 -6.45 19.61
C ALA A 254 22.06 -5.57 19.20
N ILE A 255 22.13 -4.32 19.65
CA ILE A 255 23.28 -3.43 19.37
C ILE A 255 24.59 -4.04 19.95
N LEU A 256 24.56 -4.44 21.21
CA LEU A 256 25.74 -5.02 21.89
C LEU A 256 26.20 -6.33 21.22
N LEU A 257 25.26 -7.15 20.78
CA LEU A 257 25.54 -8.42 20.12
C LEU A 257 25.85 -8.29 18.62
N THR A 258 25.76 -7.08 18.04
CA THR A 258 26.00 -6.88 16.60
C THR A 258 27.42 -7.32 16.20
N VAL A 259 28.45 -6.92 16.94
CA VAL A 259 29.84 -7.27 16.62
C VAL A 259 30.12 -8.76 16.81
N PRO A 260 29.83 -9.39 18.00
CA PRO A 260 30.17 -10.79 18.20
C PRO A 260 29.34 -11.75 17.32
N THR A 261 28.14 -11.37 16.87
CA THR A 261 27.31 -12.20 16.00
C THR A 261 27.38 -11.82 14.52
N LEU A 262 28.28 -10.89 14.13
CA LEU A 262 28.37 -10.36 12.77
C LEU A 262 27.01 -9.86 12.24
N GLY A 263 26.19 -9.28 13.13
CA GLY A 263 24.86 -8.76 12.80
C GLY A 263 23.74 -9.80 12.75
N LEU A 264 24.00 -11.10 12.95
CA LEU A 264 22.94 -12.13 12.91
C LEU A 264 21.88 -11.93 13.99
N CYS A 265 22.20 -11.32 15.14
CA CYS A 265 21.25 -11.01 16.21
C CYS A 265 20.07 -10.13 15.74
N TRP A 266 20.24 -9.32 14.68
CA TRP A 266 19.18 -8.48 14.14
C TRP A 266 17.98 -9.27 13.62
N PHE A 267 18.18 -10.51 13.14
CA PHE A 267 17.04 -11.35 12.72
C PHE A 267 16.13 -11.70 13.90
N TRP A 268 16.68 -11.91 15.10
CA TRP A 268 15.90 -12.16 16.32
C TRP A 268 15.19 -10.89 16.79
N TYR A 269 15.89 -9.76 16.82
CA TYR A 269 15.27 -8.49 17.17
C TYR A 269 14.13 -8.12 16.21
N VAL A 270 14.34 -8.22 14.89
CA VAL A 270 13.30 -7.92 13.89
C VAL A 270 12.13 -8.90 14.01
N ALA A 271 12.37 -10.18 14.28
CA ALA A 271 11.31 -11.15 14.54
C ALA A 271 10.48 -10.78 15.77
N GLN A 272 11.16 -10.46 16.88
CA GLN A 272 10.51 -10.05 18.13
C GLN A 272 9.71 -8.77 17.92
N LYS A 273 10.26 -7.77 17.23
CA LYS A 273 9.56 -6.53 16.89
C LYS A 273 8.33 -6.79 16.01
N ARG A 274 8.44 -7.62 14.95
CA ARG A 274 7.30 -7.96 14.08
C ARG A 274 6.20 -8.66 14.88
N ARG A 275 6.54 -9.64 15.69
CA ARG A 275 5.61 -10.35 16.56
C ARG A 275 4.92 -9.37 17.51
N TYR A 276 5.69 -8.52 18.20
CA TYR A 276 5.18 -7.50 19.10
C TYR A 276 4.18 -6.56 18.39
N PHE A 277 4.51 -6.07 17.19
CA PHE A 277 3.63 -5.17 16.45
C PHE A 277 2.30 -5.84 16.04
N TRP A 278 2.33 -7.09 15.63
CA TRP A 278 1.11 -7.82 15.28
C TRP A 278 0.27 -8.14 16.52
N GLU A 279 0.89 -8.62 17.60
CA GLU A 279 0.20 -8.94 18.86
C GLU A 279 -0.47 -7.72 19.51
N HIS A 280 0.03 -6.50 19.25
CA HIS A 280 -0.57 -5.24 19.72
C HIS A 280 -1.45 -4.56 18.66
N THR A 281 -1.70 -5.22 17.52
CA THR A 281 -2.66 -4.73 16.52
C THR A 281 -4.00 -5.42 16.73
N THR A 282 -5.08 -4.64 16.79
CA THR A 282 -6.45 -5.12 16.99
C THR A 282 -7.35 -4.65 15.86
N PHE A 283 -8.38 -5.42 15.56
CA PHE A 283 -9.48 -5.02 14.70
C PHE A 283 -10.79 -5.46 15.36
N ASP A 284 -11.60 -4.49 15.74
CA ASP A 284 -12.80 -4.70 16.56
C ASP A 284 -12.46 -5.49 17.85
N ARG A 285 -13.04 -6.66 18.02
CA ARG A 285 -12.78 -7.58 19.16
C ARG A 285 -11.71 -8.63 18.87
N ALA A 286 -11.19 -8.67 17.64
CA ALA A 286 -10.15 -9.62 17.25
C ALA A 286 -8.76 -9.00 17.38
N ARG A 287 -7.77 -9.82 17.74
CA ARG A 287 -6.37 -9.44 17.90
C ARG A 287 -5.51 -10.25 16.92
N PHE A 288 -4.57 -9.58 16.28
CA PHE A 288 -3.61 -10.26 15.44
C PHE A 288 -2.59 -11.02 16.30
N ARG A 289 -2.16 -12.17 15.81
CA ARG A 289 -1.08 -12.98 16.40
C ARG A 289 -0.05 -13.28 15.33
N SER A 290 1.21 -13.39 15.73
CA SER A 290 2.29 -13.73 14.81
C SER A 290 3.20 -14.78 15.41
N ILE A 291 3.54 -15.78 14.59
CA ILE A 291 4.45 -16.89 14.94
C ILE A 291 5.86 -16.70 14.39
N VAL A 292 6.21 -15.49 13.97
CA VAL A 292 7.52 -15.16 13.39
C VAL A 292 8.63 -15.39 14.40
N THR A 293 9.67 -16.13 14.00
CA THR A 293 10.90 -16.35 14.79
C THR A 293 12.13 -15.86 14.02
N GLY A 294 13.22 -15.57 14.74
CA GLY A 294 14.48 -15.13 14.12
C GLY A 294 15.04 -16.15 13.13
N ARG A 295 14.93 -17.45 13.43
CA ARG A 295 15.36 -18.54 12.54
C ARG A 295 14.54 -18.55 11.24
N LEU A 296 13.22 -18.37 11.31
CA LEU A 296 12.35 -18.32 10.13
C LEU A 296 12.70 -17.12 9.25
N LEU A 297 12.95 -15.95 9.85
CA LEU A 297 13.39 -14.75 9.11
C LEU A 297 14.77 -14.95 8.48
N LEU A 298 15.72 -15.51 9.20
CA LEU A 298 17.06 -15.79 8.68
C LEU A 298 16.98 -16.74 7.47
N ASN A 299 16.23 -17.83 7.58
CA ASN A 299 16.05 -18.77 6.48
C ASN A 299 15.36 -18.12 5.27
N LEU A 300 14.35 -17.29 5.50
CA LEU A 300 13.66 -16.57 4.44
C LEU A 300 14.58 -15.58 3.73
N MET A 301 15.22 -14.69 4.52
CA MET A 301 16.05 -13.62 3.96
C MET A 301 17.35 -14.16 3.38
N GLY A 302 18.01 -15.09 4.06
CA GLY A 302 19.22 -15.76 3.56
C GLY A 302 18.95 -16.58 2.30
N GLY A 303 17.87 -17.38 2.28
CA GLY A 303 17.47 -18.11 1.09
C GLY A 303 17.05 -17.22 -0.09
N ASN A 304 16.42 -16.06 0.18
CA ASN A 304 16.12 -15.08 -0.86
C ASN A 304 17.38 -14.35 -1.36
N ALA A 305 18.30 -14.00 -0.47
CA ALA A 305 19.58 -13.40 -0.84
C ALA A 305 20.40 -14.34 -1.74
N LEU A 306 20.51 -15.61 -1.34
CA LEU A 306 21.19 -16.63 -2.14
C LEU A 306 20.51 -16.82 -3.51
N LEU A 307 19.17 -16.92 -3.52
CA LEU A 307 18.40 -17.02 -4.77
C LEU A 307 18.68 -15.84 -5.72
N LEU A 308 18.65 -14.63 -5.20
CA LEU A 308 18.88 -13.42 -6.01
C LEU A 308 20.33 -13.33 -6.48
N LEU A 309 21.30 -13.74 -5.64
CA LEU A 309 22.70 -13.77 -6.01
C LEU A 309 22.97 -14.78 -7.14
N VAL A 310 22.48 -16.02 -6.99
CA VAL A 310 22.69 -17.09 -7.98
C VAL A 310 21.97 -16.78 -9.30
N THR A 311 20.78 -16.17 -9.24
CA THR A 311 20.00 -15.82 -10.45
C THR A 311 20.29 -14.42 -10.99
N LEU A 312 21.29 -13.71 -10.45
CA LEU A 312 21.60 -12.32 -10.83
C LEU A 312 20.36 -11.40 -10.80
N GLY A 313 19.49 -11.61 -9.80
CA GLY A 313 18.26 -10.84 -9.60
C GLY A 313 17.01 -11.37 -10.35
N LEU A 314 17.16 -12.29 -11.31
CA LEU A 314 16.01 -12.87 -12.04
C LEU A 314 15.07 -13.67 -11.12
N GLY A 315 15.56 -14.14 -9.99
CA GLY A 315 14.79 -14.85 -8.96
C GLY A 315 13.83 -13.96 -8.13
N TRP A 316 13.77 -12.64 -8.39
CA TRP A 316 12.92 -11.71 -7.64
C TRP A 316 11.44 -12.14 -7.54
N PRO A 317 10.76 -12.66 -8.58
CA PRO A 317 9.38 -13.14 -8.45
C PRO A 317 9.21 -14.28 -7.45
N TRP A 318 10.20 -15.19 -7.36
CA TRP A 318 10.19 -16.27 -6.35
C TRP A 318 10.41 -15.72 -4.93
N ALA A 319 11.35 -14.80 -4.79
CA ALA A 319 11.59 -14.12 -3.51
C ALA A 319 10.34 -13.36 -3.04
N LEU A 320 9.65 -12.64 -3.95
CA LEU A 320 8.42 -11.93 -3.63
C LEU A 320 7.29 -12.88 -3.19
N VAL A 321 7.05 -13.96 -3.94
CA VAL A 321 6.03 -14.97 -3.58
C VAL A 321 6.34 -15.62 -2.23
N ARG A 322 7.63 -15.95 -1.95
CA ARG A 322 8.06 -16.48 -0.65
C ARG A 322 7.82 -15.49 0.49
N ASN A 323 8.14 -14.20 0.27
CA ASN A 323 7.91 -13.16 1.27
C ASN A 323 6.42 -12.97 1.58
N VAL A 324 5.57 -12.89 0.56
CA VAL A 324 4.12 -12.72 0.75
C VAL A 324 3.51 -13.96 1.40
N ARG A 325 3.87 -15.15 0.95
CA ARG A 325 3.44 -16.41 1.58
C ARG A 325 3.85 -16.46 3.05
N PHE A 326 5.10 -16.16 3.34
CA PHE A 326 5.59 -16.10 4.71
C PHE A 326 4.79 -15.10 5.57
N ALA A 327 4.47 -13.91 5.03
CA ALA A 327 3.67 -12.92 5.74
C ALA A 327 2.24 -13.45 6.03
N CYS A 328 1.61 -14.12 5.07
CA CYS A 328 0.29 -14.73 5.25
C CYS A 328 0.32 -15.91 6.25
N ASP A 329 1.31 -16.79 6.12
CA ASP A 329 1.40 -18.01 6.95
C ASP A 329 1.76 -17.71 8.42
N THR A 330 2.44 -16.58 8.66
CA THR A 330 2.91 -16.20 10.01
C THR A 330 2.00 -15.24 10.75
N VAL A 331 0.95 -14.72 10.12
CA VAL A 331 0.00 -13.78 10.75
C VAL A 331 -1.38 -14.40 10.76
N GLN A 332 -2.01 -14.40 11.93
CA GLN A 332 -3.35 -14.91 12.15
C GLN A 332 -4.18 -13.86 12.89
N LEU A 333 -5.47 -13.82 12.63
CA LEU A 333 -6.41 -12.99 13.37
C LEU A 333 -7.20 -13.90 14.33
N ALA A 334 -7.08 -13.68 15.64
CA ALA A 334 -7.74 -14.47 16.67
C ALA A 334 -8.78 -13.64 17.41
N GLY A 335 -9.99 -14.18 17.60
CA GLY A 335 -11.08 -13.53 18.30
C GLY A 335 -12.37 -13.51 17.52
N ALA A 336 -13.40 -12.85 18.05
CA ALA A 336 -14.67 -12.67 17.36
C ALA A 336 -14.55 -11.57 16.32
N LEU A 337 -14.73 -11.92 15.06
CA LEU A 337 -14.76 -10.99 13.94
C LEU A 337 -16.21 -10.68 13.60
N ASP A 338 -16.71 -9.53 14.04
CA ASP A 338 -18.04 -9.06 13.69
C ASP A 338 -17.97 -8.07 12.53
N LEU A 339 -18.38 -8.53 11.35
CA LEU A 339 -18.45 -7.72 10.13
C LEU A 339 -19.84 -7.14 9.88
N THR A 340 -20.80 -7.42 10.77
CA THR A 340 -22.16 -6.85 10.68
C THR A 340 -22.09 -5.35 10.89
N GLY A 341 -22.72 -4.58 10.01
CA GLY A 341 -22.69 -3.11 10.07
C GLY A 341 -21.40 -2.44 9.56
N VAL A 342 -20.46 -3.19 8.96
CA VAL A 342 -19.34 -2.56 8.24
C VAL A 342 -19.85 -2.01 6.90
N VAL A 343 -19.81 -0.70 6.74
CA VAL A 343 -20.28 0.03 5.56
C VAL A 343 -19.12 0.73 4.87
N GLN A 344 -19.19 0.83 3.53
CA GLN A 344 -18.22 1.57 2.76
C GLN A 344 -18.24 3.06 3.14
N ALA A 345 -17.09 3.62 3.50
CA ALA A 345 -16.96 5.07 3.69
C ALA A 345 -16.52 5.74 2.37
N PRO A 346 -17.11 6.89 1.97
CA PRO A 346 -16.69 7.62 0.78
C PRO A 346 -15.35 8.33 1.03
N GLU A 347 -14.35 8.04 0.20
CA GLU A 347 -13.05 8.71 0.25
C GLU A 347 -12.36 8.68 -1.12
N SER A 348 -11.86 9.85 -1.58
CA SER A 348 -11.07 10.00 -2.81
C SER A 348 -9.60 10.28 -2.46
N GLU A 349 -8.66 9.51 -3.03
CA GLU A 349 -7.25 9.61 -2.68
C GLU A 349 -6.33 9.72 -3.92
N THR A 350 -5.24 10.47 -3.78
CA THR A 350 -4.29 10.72 -4.87
C THR A 350 -3.08 9.79 -4.83
N ALA A 351 -2.53 9.47 -6.01
CA ALA A 351 -1.37 8.57 -6.16
C ALA A 351 0.00 9.26 -5.92
N THR A 352 0.02 10.55 -5.65
CA THR A 352 1.26 11.34 -5.58
C THR A 352 2.21 10.86 -4.46
N GLY A 353 1.65 10.58 -3.28
CA GLY A 353 2.45 10.11 -2.15
C GLY A 353 3.05 8.72 -2.35
N ASP A 354 2.30 7.79 -2.99
CA ASP A 354 2.79 6.45 -3.28
C ASP A 354 3.95 6.48 -4.30
N ALA A 355 3.83 7.32 -5.32
CA ALA A 355 4.88 7.50 -6.31
C ALA A 355 6.15 8.10 -5.71
N LEU A 356 6.01 9.07 -4.79
CA LEU A 356 7.15 9.67 -4.11
C LEU A 356 7.83 8.67 -3.15
N SER A 357 7.08 7.88 -2.40
CA SER A 357 7.64 6.83 -1.53
C SER A 357 8.40 5.77 -2.32
N THR A 358 7.91 5.42 -3.50
CA THR A 358 8.58 4.49 -4.42
C THR A 358 9.94 5.05 -4.88
N PHE A 359 9.97 6.31 -5.26
CA PHE A 359 11.20 6.97 -5.68
C PHE A 359 12.25 7.01 -4.56
N LEU A 360 11.82 7.27 -3.32
CA LEU A 360 12.71 7.31 -2.16
C LEU A 360 13.12 5.90 -1.65
N GLY A 361 12.75 4.83 -2.35
CA GLY A 361 13.08 3.46 -1.96
C GLY A 361 12.38 2.97 -0.69
N MET A 362 11.38 3.72 -0.20
CA MET A 362 10.59 3.38 0.99
C MET A 362 9.42 2.44 0.68
N ASP A 363 9.38 1.89 -0.51
CA ASP A 363 8.41 0.87 -0.90
C ASP A 363 8.77 -0.45 -0.20
N VAL A 364 8.66 -0.44 1.11
CA VAL A 364 8.73 -1.66 1.91
C VAL A 364 7.55 -2.49 1.43
N GLY A 365 7.88 -3.47 0.61
CA GLY A 365 6.93 -4.42 0.09
C GLY A 365 6.05 -4.95 1.20
N ILE A 366 4.91 -5.47 0.83
CA ILE A 366 3.95 -6.19 1.65
C ILE A 366 4.68 -6.99 2.74
N ALA A 367 4.89 -6.41 3.91
CA ALA A 367 5.49 -7.03 5.08
C ALA A 367 4.94 -6.37 6.35
#